data_602502b80e39d2016dec6632eb9c2070
#
_entry.id   602502b80e39d2016dec6632eb9c2070
#
_cell.length_a   1.000
_cell.length_b   1.000
_cell.length_c   1.000
_cell.angle_alpha   90.00
_cell.angle_beta   90.00
_cell.angle_gamma   90.00
#
_symmetry.space_group_name_H-M   'P 1'
#
loop_
_entity.id
_entity.type
_entity.pdbx_description
1 polymer ?
#
loop_
_entity_poly.entity_id
_entity_poly.type
_entity_poly.pdbx_seq_one_letter_code
_entity_poly.pdbx_strand_id
1 'polypeptide(L)'
;PASAANGGYEITGNTCVPNFPFSIYMVKILGEHTSVKASTEDGLIWDQVVGGTMDDLGMWCNYAQIYRDIAHCVSKGIFKKVLPEAEYNMFDWTKFEKNDPTIMVELLKHIAQNDNEMSYLGHGPIVWCPRWDDMEWFDTTASCLINYRGWPVHHAIESYGQVGGLLNMVFNRDPMIHSHQNMLQCGLPHELKQQIAAELWGGEDALDAEKDYKPMNEHKANFCWWSIVTDVLHDSLTLCNWVWPMAQSPSKSRNYRGDLDLEAKFYKAVTGEDITTDELYKRAAKIMTLQRANTVRGMTDKDGKMGCNDCRTIHDVITEWPFTKDPDKEPFTKGTDKMEKEDFQKGLTMLYEKFGWDSEKGCPTADCLDYYGMDDVKAELQSLNLLP
;
A
#
# COMPACT_ATOMS: atom_id res chain seq x y z
N PRO A 1 -29.14 -5.51 18.43
CA PRO A 1 -29.47 -6.93 18.16
C PRO A 1 -28.24 -7.76 17.85
N ALA A 2 -27.26 -7.23 17.10
CA ALA A 2 -26.03 -7.94 16.75
C ALA A 2 -25.08 -8.11 17.94
N SER A 3 -25.02 -7.17 18.86
CA SER A 3 -24.10 -7.19 20.00
C SER A 3 -24.33 -8.35 20.96
N ALA A 4 -25.60 -8.75 21.17
CA ALA A 4 -25.94 -9.86 22.06
C ALA A 4 -25.55 -11.22 21.47
N ALA A 5 -25.68 -11.38 20.16
CA ALA A 5 -25.28 -12.59 19.44
C ALA A 5 -23.76 -12.79 19.39
N ASN A 6 -22.98 -11.70 19.51
CA ASN A 6 -21.52 -11.70 19.41
C ASN A 6 -20.82 -11.61 20.77
N GLY A 7 -21.45 -12.06 21.85
CA GLY A 7 -20.85 -12.00 23.18
C GLY A 7 -20.67 -10.58 23.71
N GLY A 8 -21.46 -9.63 23.22
CA GLY A 8 -21.43 -8.23 23.64
C GLY A 8 -20.52 -7.32 22.82
N TYR A 9 -19.87 -7.82 21.77
CA TYR A 9 -19.09 -6.98 20.87
C TYR A 9 -19.98 -6.22 19.90
N GLU A 10 -19.66 -4.95 19.68
CA GLU A 10 -20.31 -4.15 18.66
C GLU A 10 -19.71 -4.49 17.29
N ILE A 11 -20.57 -4.84 16.33
CA ILE A 11 -20.17 -5.01 14.95
C ILE A 11 -20.31 -3.66 14.27
N THR A 12 -19.19 -2.99 14.04
CA THR A 12 -19.11 -1.79 13.23
C THR A 12 -19.20 -2.13 11.75
N GLY A 13 -19.56 -1.17 10.93
CA GLY A 13 -19.86 -1.38 9.51
C GLY A 13 -18.74 -2.02 8.70
N ASN A 14 -19.05 -2.44 7.49
CA ASN A 14 -18.13 -3.10 6.60
C ASN A 14 -17.00 -2.16 6.17
N THR A 15 -15.81 -2.45 6.63
CA THR A 15 -14.56 -1.92 6.09
C THR A 15 -13.97 -2.92 5.09
N CYS A 16 -13.22 -2.45 4.11
CA CYS A 16 -12.77 -3.29 3.00
C CYS A 16 -11.86 -4.43 3.48
N VAL A 17 -10.75 -4.11 4.09
CA VAL A 17 -9.68 -5.07 4.39
C VAL A 17 -9.76 -5.68 5.78
N PRO A 18 -10.20 -4.98 6.84
CA PRO A 18 -10.38 -5.61 8.16
C PRO A 18 -11.38 -6.76 8.19
N ASN A 19 -12.31 -6.79 7.23
CA ASN A 19 -13.27 -7.89 7.08
C ASN A 19 -12.77 -9.04 6.20
N PHE A 20 -11.50 -9.04 5.83
CA PHE A 20 -10.95 -10.17 5.10
C PHE A 20 -10.93 -11.41 5.99
N PRO A 21 -11.31 -12.61 5.47
CA PRO A 21 -11.67 -13.74 6.32
C PRO A 21 -10.54 -14.21 7.23
N PHE A 22 -10.51 -13.69 8.45
CA PHE A 22 -9.60 -14.10 9.50
C PHE A 22 -9.68 -15.62 9.75
N SER A 23 -10.88 -16.16 9.79
CA SER A 23 -11.14 -17.59 10.00
C SER A 23 -10.43 -18.48 8.98
N ILE A 24 -10.32 -18.06 7.71
CA ILE A 24 -9.62 -18.82 6.66
C ILE A 24 -8.13 -18.96 7.00
N TYR A 25 -7.51 -17.89 7.46
CA TYR A 25 -6.08 -17.91 7.81
C TYR A 25 -5.82 -18.67 9.09
N MET A 26 -6.69 -18.54 10.10
CA MET A 26 -6.57 -19.29 11.34
C MET A 26 -6.67 -20.78 11.10
N VAL A 27 -7.65 -21.25 10.33
CA VAL A 27 -7.79 -22.66 9.96
C VAL A 27 -6.59 -23.16 9.17
N LYS A 28 -6.04 -22.35 8.27
CA LYS A 28 -4.90 -22.74 7.44
C LYS A 28 -3.59 -22.86 8.23
N ILE A 29 -3.39 -22.00 9.22
CA ILE A 29 -2.11 -21.89 9.95
C ILE A 29 -2.14 -22.68 11.26
N LEU A 30 -3.21 -22.54 12.03
CA LEU A 30 -3.36 -23.24 13.31
C LEU A 30 -3.83 -24.70 13.15
N GLY A 31 -4.47 -25.02 11.99
CA GLY A 31 -4.90 -26.37 11.69
C GLY A 31 -5.78 -26.97 12.80
N GLU A 32 -5.31 -28.07 13.40
CA GLU A 32 -6.03 -28.79 14.46
C GLU A 32 -6.10 -28.01 15.79
N HIS A 33 -5.34 -26.94 15.94
CA HIS A 33 -5.29 -26.14 17.17
C HIS A 33 -6.43 -25.12 17.28
N THR A 34 -7.33 -25.05 16.31
CA THR A 34 -8.48 -24.17 16.37
C THR A 34 -9.76 -24.88 15.91
N SER A 35 -10.86 -24.55 16.58
CA SER A 35 -12.20 -24.96 16.16
C SER A 35 -12.83 -24.00 15.15
N VAL A 36 -12.18 -22.86 14.85
CA VAL A 36 -12.66 -21.89 13.86
C VAL A 36 -12.69 -22.53 12.48
N LYS A 37 -13.88 -22.55 11.88
CA LYS A 37 -14.09 -23.07 10.53
C LYS A 37 -14.44 -21.93 9.59
N ALA A 38 -13.70 -21.80 8.51
CA ALA A 38 -14.02 -20.86 7.44
C ALA A 38 -15.47 -21.13 6.95
N SER A 39 -16.18 -20.08 6.59
CA SER A 39 -17.57 -20.12 6.10
C SER A 39 -18.63 -20.61 7.09
N THR A 40 -18.32 -20.71 8.36
CA THR A 40 -19.31 -20.93 9.42
C THR A 40 -19.77 -19.61 10.05
N GLU A 41 -20.90 -19.63 10.74
CA GLU A 41 -21.39 -18.46 11.49
C GLU A 41 -20.35 -17.99 12.53
N ASP A 42 -19.73 -18.92 13.24
CA ASP A 42 -18.66 -18.62 14.20
C ASP A 42 -17.47 -17.92 13.55
N GLY A 43 -17.05 -18.36 12.36
CA GLY A 43 -15.97 -17.74 11.59
C GLY A 43 -16.31 -16.30 11.19
N LEU A 44 -17.54 -16.04 10.77
CA LEU A 44 -18.01 -14.71 10.43
C LEU A 44 -18.04 -13.78 11.67
N ILE A 45 -18.41 -14.29 12.83
CA ILE A 45 -18.37 -13.53 14.09
C ILE A 45 -16.93 -13.14 14.42
N TRP A 46 -15.98 -14.08 14.31
CA TRP A 46 -14.57 -13.79 14.50
C TRP A 46 -14.08 -12.69 13.54
N ASP A 47 -14.39 -12.82 12.26
CA ASP A 47 -13.96 -11.86 11.23
C ASP A 47 -14.49 -10.46 11.55
N GLN A 48 -15.74 -10.34 11.96
CA GLN A 48 -16.37 -9.04 12.28
C GLN A 48 -15.81 -8.42 13.57
N VAL A 49 -15.68 -9.21 14.63
CA VAL A 49 -15.19 -8.72 15.93
C VAL A 49 -13.72 -8.30 15.83
N VAL A 50 -12.89 -9.13 15.22
CA VAL A 50 -11.45 -8.88 15.13
C VAL A 50 -11.16 -7.76 14.13
N GLY A 51 -11.83 -7.76 12.98
CA GLY A 51 -11.70 -6.70 11.98
C GLY A 51 -12.12 -5.34 12.52
N GLY A 52 -13.27 -5.27 13.22
CA GLY A 52 -13.72 -4.05 13.88
C GLY A 52 -12.73 -3.55 14.95
N THR A 53 -12.16 -4.46 15.73
CA THR A 53 -11.14 -4.10 16.73
C THR A 53 -9.90 -3.49 16.08
N MET A 54 -9.43 -4.05 14.97
CA MET A 54 -8.28 -3.48 14.25
C MET A 54 -8.56 -2.09 13.72
N ASP A 55 -9.72 -1.88 13.14
CA ASP A 55 -10.15 -0.59 12.61
C ASP A 55 -10.22 0.47 13.73
N ASP A 56 -10.86 0.13 14.85
CA ASP A 56 -10.93 1.00 16.04
C ASP A 56 -9.55 1.36 16.63
N LEU A 57 -8.59 0.44 16.54
CA LEU A 57 -7.21 0.67 17.00
C LEU A 57 -6.35 1.40 15.97
N GLY A 58 -6.86 1.73 14.78
CA GLY A 58 -6.09 2.31 13.70
C GLY A 58 -4.97 1.41 13.19
N MET A 59 -5.10 0.10 13.37
CA MET A 59 -4.12 -0.88 12.92
C MET A 59 -4.40 -1.28 11.47
N TRP A 60 -3.36 -1.38 10.68
CA TRP A 60 -3.49 -1.84 9.31
C TRP A 60 -3.43 -3.37 9.21
N CYS A 61 -4.45 -3.98 8.66
CA CYS A 61 -4.55 -5.44 8.64
C CYS A 61 -3.81 -6.12 7.48
N ASN A 62 -3.50 -5.39 6.44
CA ASN A 62 -2.72 -5.86 5.28
C ASN A 62 -3.02 -7.33 4.88
N TYR A 63 -4.19 -7.59 4.31
CA TYR A 63 -4.61 -8.96 3.98
C TYR A 63 -4.45 -9.96 5.12
N ALA A 64 -4.81 -9.52 6.32
CA ALA A 64 -4.67 -10.31 7.52
C ALA A 64 -3.22 -10.69 7.88
N GLN A 65 -2.21 -9.91 7.48
CA GLN A 65 -0.81 -10.22 7.77
C GLN A 65 -0.57 -10.38 9.28
N ILE A 66 -1.04 -9.43 10.07
CA ILE A 66 -0.88 -9.51 11.53
C ILE A 66 -1.56 -10.74 12.14
N TYR A 67 -2.69 -11.17 11.59
CA TYR A 67 -3.35 -12.40 12.05
C TYR A 67 -2.55 -13.64 11.72
N ARG A 68 -1.93 -13.65 10.53
CA ARG A 68 -1.04 -14.73 10.11
C ARG A 68 0.21 -14.79 10.97
N ASP A 69 0.79 -13.64 11.31
CA ASP A 69 1.95 -13.52 12.18
C ASP A 69 1.62 -14.02 13.60
N ILE A 70 0.51 -13.59 14.18
CA ILE A 70 0.04 -14.07 15.48
C ILE A 70 -0.20 -15.58 15.45
N ALA A 71 -0.92 -16.07 14.44
CA ALA A 71 -1.22 -17.49 14.30
C ALA A 71 0.06 -18.33 14.13
N HIS A 72 1.03 -17.86 13.36
CA HIS A 72 2.34 -18.49 13.23
C HIS A 72 3.07 -18.52 14.56
N CYS A 73 3.18 -17.40 15.27
CA CYS A 73 3.84 -17.31 16.55
C CYS A 73 3.20 -18.23 17.61
N VAL A 74 1.87 -18.35 17.61
CA VAL A 74 1.15 -19.29 18.50
C VAL A 74 1.46 -20.74 18.12
N SER A 75 1.30 -21.10 16.84
CA SER A 75 1.48 -22.49 16.36
C SER A 75 2.91 -23.00 16.53
N LYS A 76 3.90 -22.13 16.43
CA LYS A 76 5.33 -22.46 16.59
C LYS A 76 5.83 -22.26 18.02
N GLY A 77 4.98 -21.78 18.92
CA GLY A 77 5.35 -21.49 20.31
C GLY A 77 6.40 -20.37 20.43
N ILE A 78 6.44 -19.45 19.49
CA ILE A 78 7.41 -18.34 19.45
C ILE A 78 7.16 -17.40 20.61
N PHE A 79 5.91 -16.99 20.87
CA PHE A 79 5.57 -16.12 21.98
C PHE A 79 6.11 -16.62 23.32
N LYS A 80 6.02 -17.94 23.56
CA LYS A 80 6.56 -18.54 24.78
C LYS A 80 8.09 -18.43 24.90
N LYS A 81 8.81 -18.29 23.79
CA LYS A 81 10.26 -18.21 23.77
C LYS A 81 10.77 -16.76 23.86
N VAL A 82 10.05 -15.83 23.24
CA VAL A 82 10.53 -14.46 23.02
C VAL A 82 9.93 -13.43 23.98
N LEU A 83 8.67 -13.62 24.39
CA LEU A 83 8.03 -12.68 25.31
C LEU A 83 8.56 -12.84 26.73
N PRO A 84 8.72 -11.73 27.47
CA PRO A 84 8.92 -11.77 28.91
C PRO A 84 7.84 -12.65 29.58
N GLU A 85 8.21 -13.43 30.61
CA GLU A 85 7.29 -14.36 31.27
C GLU A 85 6.04 -13.64 31.79
N ALA A 86 6.19 -12.44 32.33
CA ALA A 86 5.09 -11.64 32.82
C ALA A 86 4.11 -11.28 31.70
N GLU A 87 4.63 -10.88 30.52
CA GLU A 87 3.82 -10.54 29.37
C GLU A 87 3.12 -11.77 28.78
N TYR A 88 3.83 -12.89 28.63
CA TYR A 88 3.25 -14.14 28.14
C TYR A 88 2.08 -14.61 29.02
N ASN A 89 2.23 -14.53 30.33
CA ASN A 89 1.23 -14.97 31.32
C ASN A 89 0.03 -14.01 31.47
N MET A 90 0.02 -12.87 30.77
CA MET A 90 -1.15 -11.97 30.74
C MET A 90 -2.34 -12.58 29.97
N PHE A 91 -2.09 -13.56 29.09
CA PHE A 91 -3.07 -14.08 28.14
C PHE A 91 -3.47 -15.52 28.48
N ASP A 92 -4.77 -15.82 28.34
CA ASP A 92 -5.27 -17.19 28.37
C ASP A 92 -5.20 -17.82 26.97
N TRP A 93 -4.06 -18.39 26.64
CA TRP A 93 -3.81 -19.03 25.34
C TRP A 93 -4.78 -20.19 25.03
N THR A 94 -5.46 -20.77 26.03
CA THR A 94 -6.46 -21.83 25.81
C THR A 94 -7.70 -21.30 25.09
N LYS A 95 -7.88 -20.01 25.00
CA LYS A 95 -8.97 -19.37 24.24
C LYS A 95 -8.92 -19.70 22.76
N PHE A 96 -7.75 -19.91 22.17
CA PHE A 96 -7.65 -20.39 20.79
C PHE A 96 -8.30 -21.77 20.62
N GLU A 97 -8.06 -22.69 21.55
CA GLU A 97 -8.66 -24.03 21.52
C GLU A 97 -10.17 -23.97 21.78
N LYS A 98 -10.62 -23.01 22.57
CA LYS A 98 -12.05 -22.82 22.92
C LYS A 98 -12.83 -22.05 21.85
N ASN A 99 -12.20 -21.65 20.76
CA ASN A 99 -12.79 -20.78 19.74
C ASN A 99 -13.35 -19.46 20.31
N ASP A 100 -12.62 -18.85 21.23
CA ASP A 100 -13.01 -17.58 21.87
C ASP A 100 -12.28 -16.40 21.22
N PRO A 101 -13.00 -15.51 20.47
CA PRO A 101 -12.40 -14.40 19.75
C PRO A 101 -11.78 -13.33 20.67
N THR A 102 -12.10 -13.35 21.96
CA THR A 102 -11.58 -12.37 22.92
C THR A 102 -10.07 -12.38 22.99
N ILE A 103 -9.43 -13.54 22.79
CA ILE A 103 -7.97 -13.64 22.79
C ILE A 103 -7.35 -12.73 21.73
N MET A 104 -7.89 -12.72 20.50
CA MET A 104 -7.35 -11.90 19.44
C MET A 104 -7.57 -10.40 19.73
N VAL A 105 -8.73 -10.04 20.27
CA VAL A 105 -9.01 -8.66 20.71
C VAL A 105 -8.00 -8.21 21.78
N GLU A 106 -7.72 -9.07 22.77
CA GLU A 106 -6.76 -8.79 23.82
C GLU A 106 -5.34 -8.61 23.26
N LEU A 107 -4.91 -9.51 22.37
CA LEU A 107 -3.60 -9.42 21.70
C LEU A 107 -3.45 -8.15 20.86
N LEU A 108 -4.43 -7.82 20.03
CA LEU A 108 -4.41 -6.61 19.21
C LEU A 108 -4.35 -5.33 20.05
N LYS A 109 -5.14 -5.25 21.12
CA LYS A 109 -5.08 -4.12 22.06
C LYS A 109 -3.73 -4.00 22.73
N HIS A 110 -3.10 -5.11 23.08
CA HIS A 110 -1.78 -5.10 23.68
C HIS A 110 -0.69 -4.68 22.69
N ILE A 111 -0.74 -5.21 21.46
CA ILE A 111 0.18 -4.81 20.38
C ILE A 111 0.09 -3.31 20.11
N ALA A 112 -1.12 -2.75 20.10
CA ALA A 112 -1.34 -1.33 19.82
C ALA A 112 -0.81 -0.38 20.90
N GLN A 113 -0.48 -0.84 22.11
CA GLN A 113 0.11 -0.03 23.18
C GLN A 113 1.52 0.46 22.88
N ASN A 114 2.23 -0.24 22.00
CA ASN A 114 3.55 0.13 21.47
C ASN A 114 4.67 0.30 22.54
N ASP A 115 4.53 -0.31 23.70
CA ASP A 115 5.48 -0.22 24.83
C ASP A 115 5.86 -1.59 25.42
N ASN A 116 5.63 -2.67 24.66
CA ASN A 116 5.82 -4.06 25.08
C ASN A 116 6.52 -4.87 23.97
N GLU A 117 6.97 -6.10 24.28
CA GLU A 117 7.70 -6.92 23.31
C GLU A 117 6.80 -7.36 22.13
N MET A 118 5.53 -7.66 22.40
CA MET A 118 4.60 -8.08 21.35
C MET A 118 4.28 -6.95 20.35
N SER A 119 4.48 -5.70 20.74
CA SER A 119 4.21 -4.54 19.86
C SER A 119 5.04 -4.54 18.57
N TYR A 120 6.19 -5.24 18.57
CA TYR A 120 7.01 -5.39 17.34
C TYR A 120 6.26 -6.05 16.18
N LEU A 121 5.22 -6.85 16.45
CA LEU A 121 4.34 -7.37 15.40
C LEU A 121 3.63 -6.26 14.61
N GLY A 122 3.26 -5.18 15.30
CA GLY A 122 2.63 -4.02 14.66
C GLY A 122 3.52 -3.29 13.67
N HIS A 123 4.84 -3.47 13.77
CA HIS A 123 5.80 -2.91 12.82
C HIS A 123 6.08 -3.80 11.59
N GLY A 124 5.43 -4.96 11.52
CA GLY A 124 5.51 -5.90 10.40
C GLY A 124 6.70 -6.87 10.45
N PRO A 125 6.68 -7.88 9.56
CA PRO A 125 7.67 -8.97 9.55
C PRO A 125 9.11 -8.52 9.39
N ILE A 126 9.33 -7.39 8.70
CA ILE A 126 10.67 -6.82 8.54
C ILE A 126 11.34 -6.45 9.87
N VAL A 127 10.55 -6.10 10.88
CA VAL A 127 11.05 -5.71 12.19
C VAL A 127 11.08 -6.89 13.15
N TRP A 128 9.97 -7.63 13.25
CA TRP A 128 9.87 -8.66 14.26
C TRP A 128 10.60 -9.97 13.88
N CYS A 129 10.63 -10.37 12.59
CA CYS A 129 11.30 -11.60 12.19
C CYS A 129 12.81 -11.61 12.51
N PRO A 130 13.59 -10.56 12.17
CA PRO A 130 14.98 -10.49 12.59
C PRO A 130 15.16 -10.43 14.10
N ARG A 131 14.26 -9.73 14.80
CA ARG A 131 14.31 -9.58 16.24
C ARG A 131 14.10 -10.90 16.99
N TRP A 132 13.20 -11.74 16.50
CA TRP A 132 12.83 -13.02 17.10
C TRP A 132 13.47 -14.23 16.43
N ASP A 133 14.45 -13.99 15.55
CA ASP A 133 15.20 -15.02 14.83
C ASP A 133 14.32 -15.98 14.01
N ASP A 134 13.34 -15.41 13.30
CA ASP A 134 12.40 -16.17 12.46
C ASP A 134 12.43 -15.71 11.00
N MET A 135 13.62 -15.72 10.40
CA MET A 135 13.79 -15.34 9.00
C MET A 135 13.12 -16.31 8.01
N GLU A 136 12.84 -17.54 8.44
CA GLU A 136 12.09 -18.50 7.61
C GLU A 136 10.65 -18.01 7.38
N TRP A 137 10.02 -17.45 8.41
CA TRP A 137 8.70 -16.84 8.24
C TRP A 137 8.76 -15.56 7.41
N PHE A 138 9.79 -14.75 7.58
CA PHE A 138 10.01 -13.59 6.73
C PHE A 138 10.07 -13.99 5.25
N ASP A 139 10.94 -14.95 4.89
CA ASP A 139 11.04 -15.46 3.53
C ASP A 139 9.70 -16.00 2.99
N THR A 140 8.92 -16.66 3.84
CA THR A 140 7.61 -17.20 3.49
C THR A 140 6.59 -16.11 3.21
N THR A 141 6.55 -15.06 4.04
CA THR A 141 5.59 -13.97 3.92
C THR A 141 5.99 -12.96 2.86
N ALA A 142 7.27 -12.70 2.70
CA ALA A 142 7.82 -11.79 1.70
C ALA A 142 7.42 -12.19 0.27
N SER A 143 7.29 -13.51 0.01
CA SER A 143 6.87 -14.00 -1.31
C SER A 143 5.51 -13.52 -1.76
N CYS A 144 4.66 -13.08 -0.84
CA CYS A 144 3.26 -12.80 -1.12
C CYS A 144 2.82 -11.38 -0.77
N LEU A 145 3.46 -10.75 0.22
CA LEU A 145 2.84 -9.62 0.92
C LEU A 145 3.82 -8.53 1.38
N ILE A 146 5.05 -8.50 0.86
CA ILE A 146 6.03 -7.45 1.20
C ILE A 146 6.51 -6.80 -0.09
N ASN A 147 6.49 -5.47 -0.13
CA ASN A 147 6.99 -4.70 -1.25
C ASN A 147 8.52 -4.52 -1.20
N TYR A 148 9.08 -3.89 -2.24
CA TYR A 148 10.51 -3.62 -2.33
C TYR A 148 11.07 -2.72 -1.22
N ARG A 149 10.23 -2.07 -0.43
CA ARG A 149 10.61 -1.37 0.80
C ARG A 149 10.55 -2.25 2.05
N GLY A 150 10.09 -3.50 1.91
CA GLY A 150 9.88 -4.42 3.01
C GLY A 150 8.65 -4.14 3.85
N TRP A 151 7.78 -3.32 3.37
CA TRP A 151 6.51 -3.08 4.02
C TRP A 151 5.49 -4.11 3.57
N PRO A 152 4.59 -4.51 4.46
CA PRO A 152 3.45 -5.29 4.06
C PRO A 152 2.68 -4.59 2.95
N VAL A 153 2.23 -5.34 1.95
CA VAL A 153 1.45 -4.82 0.82
C VAL A 153 0.09 -5.47 0.76
N HIS A 154 -0.86 -4.72 0.25
CA HIS A 154 -2.20 -5.22 -0.02
C HIS A 154 -2.22 -6.03 -1.32
N HIS A 155 -1.52 -5.57 -2.34
CA HIS A 155 -1.31 -6.26 -3.61
C HIS A 155 0.16 -6.16 -4.01
N ALA A 156 0.70 -7.22 -4.60
CA ALA A 156 2.08 -7.25 -5.08
C ALA A 156 2.18 -6.53 -6.43
N ILE A 157 2.20 -5.19 -6.40
CA ILE A 157 2.29 -4.38 -7.62
C ILE A 157 3.68 -4.38 -8.24
N GLU A 158 4.70 -4.80 -7.50
CA GLU A 158 6.06 -5.02 -8.01
C GLU A 158 6.12 -6.09 -9.10
N SER A 159 5.15 -6.99 -9.16
CA SER A 159 5.02 -7.94 -10.27
C SER A 159 4.76 -7.27 -11.62
N TYR A 160 4.46 -5.98 -11.62
CA TYR A 160 4.31 -5.17 -12.83
C TYR A 160 5.58 -4.40 -13.21
N GLY A 161 6.74 -4.86 -12.75
CA GLY A 161 8.06 -4.35 -13.14
C GLY A 161 8.28 -2.88 -12.77
N GLN A 162 8.83 -2.10 -13.70
CA GLN A 162 9.20 -0.70 -13.45
C GLN A 162 8.04 0.17 -13.01
N VAL A 163 6.86 -0.01 -13.61
CA VAL A 163 5.66 0.77 -13.27
C VAL A 163 5.28 0.55 -11.82
N GLY A 164 5.16 -0.71 -11.39
CA GLY A 164 4.86 -1.05 -10.01
C GLY A 164 5.92 -0.54 -9.04
N GLY A 165 7.19 -0.70 -9.39
CA GLY A 165 8.30 -0.21 -8.56
C GLY A 165 8.27 1.32 -8.39
N LEU A 166 8.07 2.08 -9.46
CA LEU A 166 7.99 3.55 -9.39
C LEU A 166 6.81 4.03 -8.55
N LEU A 167 5.64 3.41 -8.73
CA LEU A 167 4.45 3.74 -7.97
C LEU A 167 4.67 3.53 -6.47
N ASN A 168 5.28 2.41 -6.08
CA ASN A 168 5.60 2.12 -4.71
C ASN A 168 6.65 3.03 -4.08
N MET A 169 7.61 3.49 -4.86
CA MET A 169 8.68 4.32 -4.32
C MET A 169 8.28 5.76 -4.12
N VAL A 170 7.51 6.32 -5.01
CA VAL A 170 7.19 7.75 -5.01
C VAL A 170 5.95 8.06 -4.18
N PHE A 171 4.97 7.17 -4.15
CA PHE A 171 3.73 7.38 -3.42
C PHE A 171 3.86 6.95 -1.95
N ASN A 172 3.51 7.85 -1.02
CA ASN A 172 3.74 7.68 0.43
C ASN A 172 2.60 6.98 1.18
N ARG A 173 1.60 6.55 0.50
CA ARG A 173 0.52 5.78 1.07
C ARG A 173 0.83 4.28 0.99
N ASP A 174 -0.06 3.48 1.54
CA ASP A 174 -0.19 2.06 1.22
C ASP A 174 0.13 1.84 -0.27
N PRO A 175 1.07 0.94 -0.60
CA PRO A 175 1.49 0.71 -1.98
C PRO A 175 0.38 0.23 -2.91
N MET A 176 -0.83 0.08 -2.40
CA MET A 176 -1.98 -0.27 -3.20
C MET A 176 -2.52 0.93 -3.96
N ILE A 177 -2.04 1.13 -5.15
CA ILE A 177 -2.56 2.13 -6.08
C ILE A 177 -3.60 1.45 -6.97
N HIS A 178 -4.84 1.48 -6.55
CA HIS A 178 -5.94 0.77 -7.21
C HIS A 178 -6.18 1.23 -8.64
N SER A 179 -5.92 2.50 -8.95
CA SER A 179 -6.12 3.03 -10.29
C SER A 179 -5.34 2.29 -11.35
N HIS A 180 -4.05 2.01 -11.11
CA HIS A 180 -3.26 1.25 -12.06
C HIS A 180 -3.63 -0.23 -12.06
N GLN A 181 -3.98 -0.81 -10.92
CA GLN A 181 -4.44 -2.19 -10.86
C GLN A 181 -5.71 -2.39 -11.69
N ASN A 182 -6.65 -1.45 -11.64
CA ASN A 182 -7.85 -1.52 -12.46
C ASN A 182 -7.55 -1.64 -13.94
N MET A 183 -6.51 -0.97 -14.44
CA MET A 183 -6.09 -1.13 -15.84
C MET A 183 -5.32 -2.42 -16.10
N LEU A 184 -4.36 -2.75 -15.26
CA LEU A 184 -3.50 -3.93 -15.46
C LEU A 184 -4.26 -5.24 -15.23
N GLN A 185 -5.13 -5.28 -14.21
CA GLN A 185 -5.86 -6.49 -13.81
C GLN A 185 -7.28 -6.60 -14.39
N CYS A 186 -7.79 -5.57 -15.09
CA CYS A 186 -9.13 -5.66 -15.66
C CYS A 186 -9.22 -6.79 -16.69
N GLY A 187 -10.39 -7.43 -16.75
CA GLY A 187 -10.63 -8.57 -17.65
C GLY A 187 -10.78 -8.22 -19.12
N LEU A 188 -10.33 -7.05 -19.56
CA LEU A 188 -10.32 -6.67 -20.97
C LEU A 188 -9.20 -7.41 -21.73
N PRO A 189 -9.43 -7.75 -23.01
CA PRO A 189 -8.38 -8.21 -23.91
C PRO A 189 -7.20 -7.23 -23.95
N HIS A 190 -5.99 -7.76 -24.06
CA HIS A 190 -4.76 -6.95 -24.04
C HIS A 190 -4.77 -5.85 -25.10
N GLU A 191 -5.20 -6.16 -26.33
CA GLU A 191 -5.30 -5.20 -27.42
C GLU A 191 -6.24 -4.01 -27.10
N LEU A 192 -7.33 -4.24 -26.37
CA LEU A 192 -8.21 -3.15 -25.93
C LEU A 192 -7.56 -2.30 -24.83
N LYS A 193 -6.81 -2.93 -23.93
CA LYS A 193 -6.03 -2.18 -22.92
C LYS A 193 -4.97 -1.31 -23.60
N GLN A 194 -4.26 -1.84 -24.59
CA GLN A 194 -3.27 -1.08 -25.35
C GLN A 194 -3.89 0.10 -26.13
N GLN A 195 -5.07 -0.07 -26.73
CA GLN A 195 -5.79 1.03 -27.37
C GLN A 195 -6.17 2.13 -26.36
N ILE A 196 -6.63 1.75 -25.18
CA ILE A 196 -6.90 2.70 -24.09
C ILE A 196 -5.61 3.42 -23.68
N ALA A 197 -4.52 2.69 -23.55
CA ALA A 197 -3.22 3.24 -23.20
C ALA A 197 -2.71 4.25 -24.21
N ALA A 198 -2.85 3.97 -25.49
CA ALA A 198 -2.48 4.89 -26.58
C ALA A 198 -3.28 6.20 -26.53
N GLU A 199 -4.57 6.12 -26.23
CA GLU A 199 -5.45 7.29 -26.11
C GLU A 199 -5.11 8.16 -24.87
N LEU A 200 -4.84 7.52 -23.74
CA LEU A 200 -4.70 8.24 -22.45
C LEU A 200 -3.26 8.62 -22.11
N TRP A 201 -2.30 7.77 -22.45
CA TRP A 201 -0.91 7.95 -22.01
C TRP A 201 0.07 8.08 -23.18
N GLY A 202 -0.45 8.10 -24.41
CA GLY A 202 0.32 8.44 -25.61
C GLY A 202 0.92 7.25 -26.34
N GLY A 203 0.84 6.02 -25.82
CA GLY A 203 1.35 4.85 -26.49
C GLY A 203 0.83 3.54 -25.89
N GLU A 204 0.68 2.53 -26.75
CA GLU A 204 0.24 1.18 -26.37
C GLU A 204 1.17 0.53 -25.35
N ASP A 205 2.45 0.84 -25.41
CA ASP A 205 3.53 0.32 -24.57
C ASP A 205 3.55 0.90 -23.13
N ALA A 206 2.65 1.81 -22.80
CA ALA A 206 2.44 2.22 -21.41
C ALA A 206 2.09 1.05 -20.46
N LEU A 207 1.50 -0.03 -21.01
CA LEU A 207 1.09 -1.22 -20.27
C LEU A 207 2.00 -2.44 -20.49
N ASP A 208 3.13 -2.29 -21.14
CA ASP A 208 4.06 -3.39 -21.48
C ASP A 208 4.92 -3.86 -20.27
N ALA A 209 4.43 -3.67 -19.05
CA ALA A 209 5.15 -4.05 -17.85
C ALA A 209 4.68 -5.36 -17.21
N GLU A 210 3.75 -6.08 -17.85
CA GLU A 210 3.06 -7.19 -17.17
C GLU A 210 3.86 -8.49 -17.06
N LYS A 211 4.73 -8.83 -18.01
CA LYS A 211 5.39 -10.16 -18.03
C LYS A 211 6.84 -10.13 -18.47
N ASP A 212 7.16 -9.32 -19.46
CA ASP A 212 8.50 -9.23 -20.00
C ASP A 212 9.10 -7.88 -19.63
N TYR A 213 10.38 -7.88 -19.29
CA TYR A 213 11.06 -6.63 -19.04
C TYR A 213 11.04 -5.75 -20.30
N LYS A 214 10.47 -4.56 -20.17
CA LYS A 214 10.47 -3.51 -21.20
C LYS A 214 11.01 -2.21 -20.60
N PRO A 215 11.96 -1.54 -21.26
CA PRO A 215 12.54 -0.31 -20.74
C PRO A 215 11.52 0.78 -20.45
N MET A 216 11.84 1.63 -19.48
CA MET A 216 11.06 2.84 -19.20
C MET A 216 11.01 3.79 -20.40
N ASN A 217 9.85 4.33 -20.64
CA ASN A 217 9.59 5.34 -21.66
C ASN A 217 8.60 6.39 -21.14
N GLU A 218 8.34 7.40 -21.97
CA GLU A 218 7.45 8.49 -21.60
C GLU A 218 6.01 8.05 -21.36
N HIS A 219 5.52 7.09 -22.13
CA HIS A 219 4.15 6.59 -22.01
C HIS A 219 3.93 5.88 -20.66
N LYS A 220 4.89 5.08 -20.21
CA LYS A 220 4.89 4.49 -18.86
C LYS A 220 4.97 5.53 -17.77
N ALA A 221 5.78 6.58 -17.95
CA ALA A 221 5.85 7.69 -17.01
C ALA A 221 4.52 8.47 -16.95
N ASN A 222 3.84 8.66 -18.09
CA ASN A 222 2.49 9.24 -18.13
C ASN A 222 1.49 8.40 -17.35
N PHE A 223 1.53 7.07 -17.53
CA PHE A 223 0.68 6.15 -16.80
C PHE A 223 0.96 6.18 -15.29
N CYS A 224 2.23 6.19 -14.88
CA CYS A 224 2.59 6.31 -13.47
C CYS A 224 2.08 7.62 -12.86
N TRP A 225 2.31 8.73 -13.53
CA TRP A 225 1.83 10.04 -13.08
C TRP A 225 0.30 10.06 -12.94
N TRP A 226 -0.40 9.60 -13.98
CA TRP A 226 -1.86 9.51 -13.97
C TRP A 226 -2.38 8.63 -12.83
N SER A 227 -1.76 7.47 -12.60
CA SER A 227 -2.14 6.55 -11.53
C SER A 227 -2.02 7.18 -10.15
N ILE A 228 -0.91 7.88 -9.89
CA ILE A 228 -0.69 8.58 -8.61
C ILE A 228 -1.71 9.71 -8.44
N VAL A 229 -1.89 10.53 -9.47
CA VAL A 229 -2.77 11.71 -9.40
C VAL A 229 -4.23 11.29 -9.23
N THR A 230 -4.70 10.26 -9.93
CA THR A 230 -6.06 9.74 -9.77
C THR A 230 -6.28 9.10 -8.41
N ASP A 231 -5.29 8.41 -7.87
CA ASP A 231 -5.38 7.81 -6.54
C ASP A 231 -5.46 8.88 -5.45
N VAL A 232 -4.62 9.91 -5.51
CA VAL A 232 -4.68 11.08 -4.62
C VAL A 232 -6.04 11.81 -4.74
N LEU A 233 -6.56 11.95 -5.95
CA LEU A 233 -7.87 12.55 -6.19
C LEU A 233 -8.99 11.74 -5.53
N HIS A 234 -8.99 10.43 -5.74
CA HIS A 234 -10.01 9.55 -5.18
C HIS A 234 -9.96 9.49 -3.67
N ASP A 235 -8.76 9.43 -3.07
CA ASP A 235 -8.61 9.53 -1.62
C ASP A 235 -9.17 10.85 -1.08
N SER A 236 -8.89 11.96 -1.77
CA SER A 236 -9.37 13.27 -1.37
C SER A 236 -10.90 13.44 -1.51
N LEU A 237 -11.50 12.73 -2.44
CA LEU A 237 -12.95 12.72 -2.70
C LEU A 237 -13.68 11.56 -1.98
N THR A 238 -12.97 10.74 -1.21
CA THR A 238 -13.52 9.55 -0.53
C THR A 238 -14.12 8.51 -1.49
N LEU A 239 -13.54 8.37 -2.68
CA LEU A 239 -13.97 7.41 -3.69
C LEU A 239 -13.15 6.13 -3.60
N CYS A 240 -13.77 4.99 -3.80
CA CYS A 240 -13.09 3.70 -3.83
C CYS A 240 -12.65 3.35 -5.26
N ASN A 241 -11.35 3.25 -5.50
CA ASN A 241 -10.78 2.92 -6.81
C ASN A 241 -11.23 1.56 -7.38
N TRP A 242 -11.65 0.62 -6.54
CA TRP A 242 -12.16 -0.67 -6.98
C TRP A 242 -13.51 -0.61 -7.67
N VAL A 243 -14.35 0.32 -7.28
CA VAL A 243 -15.72 0.42 -7.78
C VAL A 243 -15.93 1.60 -8.70
N TRP A 244 -14.99 2.54 -8.73
CA TRP A 244 -15.11 3.74 -9.54
C TRP A 244 -14.62 3.50 -10.97
N PRO A 245 -15.49 3.66 -11.99
CA PRO A 245 -15.11 3.43 -13.38
C PRO A 245 -14.34 4.62 -13.94
N MET A 246 -13.02 4.50 -14.08
CA MET A 246 -12.17 5.54 -14.65
C MET A 246 -11.91 5.34 -16.15
N ALA A 247 -10.83 4.63 -16.48
CA ALA A 247 -10.36 4.49 -17.85
C ALA A 247 -11.11 3.42 -18.65
N GLN A 248 -11.68 2.41 -18.01
CA GLN A 248 -12.38 1.31 -18.66
C GLN A 248 -13.81 1.14 -18.16
N SER A 249 -14.62 0.47 -18.96
CA SER A 249 -16.00 0.11 -18.67
C SER A 249 -16.34 -1.26 -19.25
N PRO A 250 -17.19 -2.07 -18.64
CA PRO A 250 -17.66 -3.32 -19.25
C PRO A 250 -18.61 -3.10 -20.43
N SER A 251 -19.01 -1.86 -20.72
CA SER A 251 -20.01 -1.52 -21.73
C SER A 251 -19.43 -1.57 -23.15
N LYS A 252 -19.90 -2.53 -23.95
CA LYS A 252 -19.59 -2.61 -25.39
C LYS A 252 -20.06 -1.37 -26.18
N SER A 253 -21.20 -0.78 -25.80
CA SER A 253 -21.73 0.41 -26.48
C SER A 253 -20.84 1.65 -26.31
N ARG A 254 -19.97 1.65 -25.30
CA ARG A 254 -18.97 2.68 -25.05
C ARG A 254 -17.57 2.28 -25.55
N ASN A 255 -17.47 1.24 -26.34
CA ASN A 255 -16.21 0.68 -26.78
C ASN A 255 -15.25 0.39 -25.61
N TYR A 256 -15.80 -0.09 -24.49
CA TYR A 256 -15.08 -0.38 -23.24
C TYR A 256 -14.37 0.83 -22.60
N ARG A 257 -14.71 2.05 -23.01
CA ARG A 257 -14.17 3.28 -22.41
C ARG A 257 -14.93 3.68 -21.16
N GLY A 258 -14.21 4.07 -20.13
CA GLY A 258 -14.74 4.76 -18.96
C GLY A 258 -15.19 6.20 -19.29
N ASP A 259 -15.55 6.93 -18.30
CA ASP A 259 -15.85 8.38 -18.38
C ASP A 259 -14.82 9.12 -17.53
N LEU A 260 -13.81 9.67 -18.16
CA LEU A 260 -12.72 10.37 -17.50
C LEU A 260 -13.14 11.70 -16.87
N ASP A 261 -14.32 12.23 -17.25
CA ASP A 261 -14.87 13.44 -16.67
C ASP A 261 -15.85 13.16 -15.51
N LEU A 262 -15.94 11.91 -15.09
CA LEU A 262 -16.97 11.51 -14.11
C LEU A 262 -16.74 12.19 -12.76
N GLU A 263 -15.50 12.27 -12.29
CA GLU A 263 -15.11 12.93 -11.05
C GLU A 263 -15.46 14.43 -11.09
N ALA A 264 -15.15 15.10 -12.18
CA ALA A 264 -15.48 16.52 -12.37
C ALA A 264 -17.00 16.75 -12.37
N LYS A 265 -17.77 15.86 -13.03
CA LYS A 265 -19.23 15.92 -13.05
C LYS A 265 -19.84 15.73 -11.66
N PHE A 266 -19.32 14.77 -10.88
CA PHE A 266 -19.78 14.56 -9.50
C PHE A 266 -19.37 15.71 -8.59
N TYR A 267 -18.13 16.18 -8.70
CA TYR A 267 -17.65 17.32 -7.93
C TYR A 267 -18.53 18.56 -8.17
N LYS A 268 -18.82 18.88 -9.42
CA LYS A 268 -19.74 19.95 -9.80
C LYS A 268 -21.15 19.75 -9.23
N ALA A 269 -21.67 18.52 -9.32
CA ALA A 269 -23.02 18.23 -8.83
C ALA A 269 -23.15 18.40 -7.31
N VAL A 270 -22.08 18.12 -6.55
CA VAL A 270 -22.06 18.22 -5.09
C VAL A 270 -21.74 19.64 -4.61
N THR A 271 -20.74 20.29 -5.22
CA THR A 271 -20.22 21.58 -4.75
C THR A 271 -20.81 22.78 -5.47
N GLY A 272 -21.35 22.60 -6.67
CA GLY A 272 -21.77 23.67 -7.56
C GLY A 272 -20.61 24.35 -8.33
N GLU A 273 -19.37 23.97 -8.05
CA GLU A 273 -18.18 24.50 -8.74
C GLU A 273 -18.03 23.84 -10.12
N ASP A 274 -17.94 24.67 -11.16
CA ASP A 274 -17.66 24.20 -12.53
C ASP A 274 -16.16 24.01 -12.70
N ILE A 275 -15.72 22.77 -12.66
CA ILE A 275 -14.31 22.40 -12.71
C ILE A 275 -14.09 21.35 -13.79
N THR A 276 -12.96 21.43 -14.49
CA THR A 276 -12.54 20.43 -15.46
C THR A 276 -11.76 19.29 -14.80
N THR A 277 -11.65 18.16 -15.49
CA THR A 277 -10.83 17.01 -15.08
C THR A 277 -9.35 17.42 -14.92
N ASP A 278 -8.82 18.23 -15.82
CA ASP A 278 -7.43 18.71 -15.76
C ASP A 278 -7.20 19.59 -14.52
N GLU A 279 -8.16 20.42 -14.14
CA GLU A 279 -8.06 21.23 -12.92
C GLU A 279 -8.13 20.36 -11.66
N LEU A 280 -8.95 19.31 -11.65
CA LEU A 280 -8.95 18.33 -10.56
C LEU A 280 -7.63 17.59 -10.47
N TYR A 281 -7.07 17.15 -11.59
CA TYR A 281 -5.75 16.52 -11.62
C TYR A 281 -4.65 17.47 -11.15
N LYS A 282 -4.72 18.76 -11.52
CA LYS A 282 -3.80 19.76 -10.99
C LYS A 282 -3.91 19.91 -9.47
N ARG A 283 -5.14 19.91 -8.91
CA ARG A 283 -5.35 19.92 -7.45
C ARG A 283 -4.77 18.67 -6.78
N ALA A 284 -4.97 17.51 -7.35
CA ALA A 284 -4.41 16.26 -6.85
C ALA A 284 -2.87 16.23 -6.92
N ALA A 285 -2.28 16.70 -8.02
CA ALA A 285 -0.85 16.83 -8.14
C ALA A 285 -0.26 17.86 -7.14
N LYS A 286 -1.00 18.93 -6.82
CA LYS A 286 -0.65 19.84 -5.71
C LYS A 286 -0.62 19.12 -4.37
N ILE A 287 -1.64 18.29 -4.08
CA ILE A 287 -1.69 17.49 -2.83
C ILE A 287 -0.51 16.51 -2.77
N MET A 288 -0.21 15.83 -3.87
CA MET A 288 0.96 14.96 -3.95
C MET A 288 2.28 15.73 -3.71
N THR A 289 2.39 16.92 -4.26
CA THR A 289 3.57 17.80 -4.05
C THR A 289 3.66 18.25 -2.59
N LEU A 290 2.54 18.50 -1.91
CA LEU A 290 2.52 18.79 -0.47
C LEU A 290 2.97 17.57 0.36
N GLN A 291 2.49 16.38 0.03
CA GLN A 291 2.98 15.15 0.67
C GLN A 291 4.48 14.98 0.48
N ARG A 292 4.97 15.28 -0.71
CA ARG A 292 6.41 15.23 -1.01
C ARG A 292 7.22 16.26 -0.20
N ALA A 293 6.71 17.48 -0.04
CA ALA A 293 7.31 18.50 0.82
C ALA A 293 7.35 18.04 2.29
N ASN A 294 6.30 17.40 2.77
CA ASN A 294 6.28 16.80 4.11
C ASN A 294 7.30 15.68 4.25
N THR A 295 7.49 14.86 3.21
CA THR A 295 8.55 13.84 3.19
C THR A 295 9.94 14.49 3.33
N VAL A 296 10.22 15.52 2.53
CA VAL A 296 11.48 16.29 2.61
C VAL A 296 11.73 16.84 4.02
N ARG A 297 10.70 17.36 4.67
CA ARG A 297 10.78 17.88 6.05
C ARG A 297 11.03 16.80 7.09
N GLY A 298 10.35 15.66 6.95
CA GLY A 298 10.28 14.62 7.97
C GLY A 298 11.31 13.51 7.82
N MET A 299 11.89 13.33 6.63
CA MET A 299 12.87 12.27 6.47
C MET A 299 14.21 12.65 7.10
N THR A 300 14.91 11.62 7.56
CA THR A 300 16.22 11.77 8.19
C THR A 300 17.30 11.47 7.15
N ASP A 301 18.31 12.32 7.07
CA ASP A 301 19.46 12.08 6.23
C ASP A 301 20.35 10.93 6.80
N LYS A 302 21.39 10.56 6.05
CA LYS A 302 22.33 9.50 6.44
C LYS A 302 23.15 9.81 7.71
N ASP A 303 23.16 11.05 8.15
CA ASP A 303 23.86 11.49 9.36
C ASP A 303 22.90 11.59 10.55
N GLY A 304 21.64 11.22 10.38
CA GLY A 304 20.60 11.22 11.42
C GLY A 304 19.94 12.58 11.64
N LYS A 305 20.18 13.56 10.78
CA LYS A 305 19.56 14.88 10.85
C LYS A 305 18.20 14.87 10.17
N MET A 306 17.20 15.40 10.86
CA MET A 306 15.86 15.59 10.29
C MET A 306 15.86 16.72 9.25
N GLY A 307 15.12 16.50 8.17
CA GLY A 307 15.06 17.38 7.01
C GLY A 307 16.15 17.05 5.98
N CYS A 308 15.75 16.54 4.84
CA CYS A 308 16.66 16.16 3.77
C CYS A 308 16.02 16.42 2.41
N ASN A 309 16.75 17.06 1.48
CA ASN A 309 16.27 17.32 0.13
C ASN A 309 16.84 16.35 -0.91
N ASP A 310 17.08 15.11 -0.51
CA ASP A 310 17.53 14.03 -1.40
C ASP A 310 16.60 12.83 -1.30
N CYS A 311 15.40 12.98 -1.85
CA CYS A 311 14.43 11.90 -1.88
C CYS A 311 14.92 10.73 -2.74
N ARG A 312 15.66 11.00 -3.82
CA ARG A 312 16.15 9.96 -4.73
C ARG A 312 17.02 8.92 -4.06
N THR A 313 17.93 9.34 -3.19
CA THR A 313 18.91 8.42 -2.57
C THR A 313 18.52 7.97 -1.16
N ILE A 314 17.59 8.67 -0.52
CA ILE A 314 17.17 8.35 0.86
C ILE A 314 15.78 7.70 0.90
N HIS A 315 14.83 8.22 0.14
CA HIS A 315 13.44 7.79 0.21
C HIS A 315 13.03 6.86 -0.94
N ASP A 316 13.35 7.22 -2.20
CA ASP A 316 12.90 6.50 -3.39
C ASP A 316 13.89 5.39 -3.80
N VAL A 317 14.27 4.59 -2.81
CA VAL A 317 15.23 3.50 -2.98
C VAL A 317 14.54 2.16 -2.80
N ILE A 318 14.90 1.22 -3.67
CA ILE A 318 14.54 -0.18 -3.48
C ILE A 318 15.52 -0.78 -2.48
N THR A 319 14.99 -1.34 -1.42
CA THR A 319 15.80 -1.98 -0.39
C THR A 319 16.29 -3.32 -0.92
N GLU A 320 17.60 -3.53 -0.86
CA GLU A 320 18.19 -4.84 -1.13
C GLU A 320 17.88 -5.74 0.08
N TRP A 321 16.93 -6.63 -0.09
CA TRP A 321 16.58 -7.60 0.94
C TRP A 321 17.53 -8.79 0.89
N PRO A 322 17.95 -9.30 2.03
CA PRO A 322 18.64 -10.57 2.08
C PRO A 322 17.62 -11.71 1.86
N PHE A 323 17.03 -11.79 0.68
CA PHE A 323 16.23 -12.94 0.27
C PHE A 323 17.18 -14.14 0.08
N THR A 324 17.47 -14.83 1.16
CA THR A 324 18.48 -15.88 1.18
C THR A 324 18.03 -17.16 0.47
N LYS A 325 16.73 -17.33 0.24
CA LYS A 325 16.16 -18.59 -0.26
C LYS A 325 15.47 -18.51 -1.61
N ASP A 326 15.19 -17.32 -2.12
CA ASP A 326 14.46 -17.14 -3.36
C ASP A 326 15.07 -16.02 -4.22
N PRO A 327 15.99 -16.38 -5.15
CA PRO A 327 16.61 -15.40 -6.03
C PRO A 327 15.63 -14.71 -6.95
N ASP A 328 14.42 -15.27 -7.15
CA ASP A 328 13.37 -14.65 -7.95
C ASP A 328 12.74 -13.44 -7.25
N LYS A 329 13.11 -13.16 -6.02
CA LYS A 329 12.67 -11.96 -5.28
C LYS A 329 13.66 -10.80 -5.32
N GLU A 330 14.82 -10.99 -5.92
CA GLU A 330 15.73 -9.89 -6.20
C GLU A 330 15.03 -8.83 -7.04
N PRO A 331 14.97 -7.56 -6.59
CA PRO A 331 14.23 -6.51 -7.32
C PRO A 331 14.89 -6.14 -8.64
N PHE A 332 16.21 -6.31 -8.76
CA PHE A 332 16.98 -5.98 -9.94
C PHE A 332 17.53 -7.21 -10.64
N THR A 333 16.68 -8.01 -11.26
CA THR A 333 17.08 -9.19 -12.04
C THR A 333 16.92 -8.89 -13.54
N LYS A 334 18.03 -8.97 -14.27
CA LYS A 334 18.05 -8.71 -15.70
C LYS A 334 17.29 -9.78 -16.49
N GLY A 335 16.49 -9.33 -17.47
CA GLY A 335 15.83 -10.21 -18.43
C GLY A 335 14.57 -10.91 -17.93
N THR A 336 14.01 -10.47 -16.82
CA THR A 336 12.72 -10.94 -16.28
C THR A 336 11.69 -9.80 -16.26
N ASP A 337 10.53 -10.02 -15.67
CA ASP A 337 9.54 -9.01 -15.33
C ASP A 337 10.01 -7.99 -14.25
N LYS A 338 11.24 -8.12 -13.81
CA LYS A 338 11.88 -7.27 -12.82
C LYS A 338 12.58 -6.07 -13.46
N MET A 339 13.05 -5.15 -12.63
CA MET A 339 13.64 -3.89 -13.10
C MET A 339 15.14 -3.99 -13.30
N GLU A 340 15.68 -3.25 -14.27
CA GLU A 340 17.09 -2.88 -14.28
C GLU A 340 17.30 -1.59 -13.49
N LYS A 341 18.40 -1.51 -12.72
CA LYS A 341 18.67 -0.39 -11.80
C LYS A 341 18.77 0.94 -12.52
N GLU A 342 19.48 0.98 -13.63
CA GLU A 342 19.63 2.19 -14.45
C GLU A 342 18.30 2.62 -15.04
N ASP A 343 17.48 1.68 -15.46
CA ASP A 343 16.17 1.95 -16.04
C ASP A 343 15.17 2.45 -14.99
N PHE A 344 15.23 1.89 -13.77
CA PHE A 344 14.48 2.41 -12.65
C PHE A 344 14.86 3.85 -12.31
N GLN A 345 16.16 4.20 -12.31
CA GLN A 345 16.62 5.57 -12.09
C GLN A 345 16.15 6.53 -13.20
N LYS A 346 16.13 6.05 -14.45
CA LYS A 346 15.55 6.79 -15.57
C LYS A 346 14.06 7.04 -15.36
N GLY A 347 13.34 6.04 -14.91
CA GLY A 347 11.90 6.15 -14.59
C GLY A 347 11.62 7.16 -13.50
N LEU A 348 12.43 7.19 -12.43
CA LEU A 348 12.33 8.20 -11.38
C LEU A 348 12.51 9.62 -11.94
N THR A 349 13.55 9.84 -12.78
CA THR A 349 13.78 11.13 -13.43
C THR A 349 12.56 11.59 -14.22
N MET A 350 12.03 10.72 -15.10
CA MET A 350 10.83 11.02 -15.90
C MET A 350 9.62 11.37 -15.03
N LEU A 351 9.43 10.64 -13.93
CA LEU A 351 8.29 10.86 -13.04
C LEU A 351 8.43 12.16 -12.24
N TYR A 352 9.65 12.50 -11.77
CA TYR A 352 9.91 13.76 -11.09
C TYR A 352 9.64 14.96 -12.02
N GLU A 353 10.09 14.89 -13.27
CA GLU A 353 9.83 15.90 -14.29
C GLU A 353 8.32 16.10 -14.53
N LYS A 354 7.52 15.02 -14.53
CA LYS A 354 6.06 15.11 -14.66
C LYS A 354 5.40 15.89 -13.51
N PHE A 355 5.95 15.83 -12.32
CA PHE A 355 5.49 16.61 -11.17
C PHE A 355 6.12 18.01 -11.08
N GLY A 356 7.11 18.31 -11.90
CA GLY A 356 7.89 19.56 -11.82
C GLY A 356 8.88 19.57 -10.65
N TRP A 357 9.21 18.40 -10.10
CA TRP A 357 10.20 18.25 -9.06
C TRP A 357 11.63 18.25 -9.66
N ASP A 358 12.62 18.47 -8.80
CA ASP A 358 14.01 18.36 -9.19
C ASP A 358 14.34 16.95 -9.70
N SER A 359 14.87 16.88 -10.92
CA SER A 359 15.10 15.60 -11.60
C SER A 359 16.24 14.77 -10.99
N GLU A 360 17.15 15.39 -10.25
CA GLU A 360 18.27 14.70 -9.60
C GLU A 360 17.93 14.28 -8.18
N LYS A 361 17.22 15.13 -7.43
CA LYS A 361 16.94 14.93 -6.01
C LYS A 361 15.53 14.40 -5.72
N GLY A 362 14.59 14.57 -6.64
CA GLY A 362 13.20 14.16 -6.47
C GLY A 362 12.41 14.99 -5.46
N CYS A 363 12.82 16.23 -5.21
CA CYS A 363 12.18 17.14 -4.26
C CYS A 363 11.46 18.28 -4.99
N PRO A 364 10.40 18.89 -4.40
CA PRO A 364 9.73 20.02 -5.01
C PRO A 364 10.69 21.19 -5.24
N THR A 365 10.67 21.76 -6.45
CA THR A 365 11.42 22.97 -6.78
C THR A 365 10.65 24.24 -6.37
N ALA A 366 11.35 25.38 -6.28
CA ALA A 366 10.69 26.67 -6.06
C ALA A 366 9.63 26.96 -7.12
N ASP A 367 9.97 26.73 -8.40
CA ASP A 367 9.06 26.96 -9.54
C ASP A 367 7.82 26.04 -9.48
N CYS A 368 8.01 24.78 -9.09
CA CYS A 368 6.90 23.86 -8.88
C CYS A 368 5.94 24.35 -7.80
N LEU A 369 6.48 24.81 -6.67
CA LEU A 369 5.67 25.35 -5.58
C LEU A 369 4.94 26.63 -5.99
N ASP A 370 5.57 27.50 -6.73
CA ASP A 370 4.92 28.70 -7.32
C ASP A 370 3.81 28.32 -8.29
N TYR A 371 4.04 27.34 -9.17
CA TYR A 371 3.03 26.83 -10.10
C TYR A 371 1.75 26.34 -9.41
N TYR A 372 1.90 25.73 -8.23
CA TYR A 372 0.76 25.25 -7.43
C TYR A 372 0.23 26.29 -6.43
N GLY A 373 0.83 27.50 -6.35
CA GLY A 373 0.44 28.51 -5.37
C GLY A 373 0.63 28.04 -3.94
N MET A 374 1.83 27.55 -3.62
CA MET A 374 2.23 27.00 -2.31
C MET A 374 3.33 27.88 -1.68
N ASP A 375 3.07 29.18 -1.59
CA ASP A 375 4.05 30.17 -1.13
C ASP A 375 4.52 29.94 0.31
N ASP A 376 3.62 29.50 1.17
CA ASP A 376 3.88 29.15 2.57
C ASP A 376 4.82 27.94 2.69
N VAL A 377 4.56 26.88 1.94
CA VAL A 377 5.41 25.68 1.87
C VAL A 377 6.80 26.04 1.30
N LYS A 378 6.84 26.85 0.25
CA LYS A 378 8.09 27.35 -0.34
C LYS A 378 8.91 28.12 0.69
N ALA A 379 8.30 29.09 1.38
CA ALA A 379 8.98 29.88 2.40
C ALA A 379 9.52 29.01 3.54
N GLU A 380 8.76 28.01 3.97
CA GLU A 380 9.20 27.07 5.00
C GLU A 380 10.40 26.24 4.54
N LEU A 381 10.32 25.58 3.38
CA LEU A 381 11.44 24.78 2.86
C LEU A 381 12.69 25.64 2.61
N GLN A 382 12.54 26.88 2.16
CA GLN A 382 13.65 27.82 2.04
C GLN A 382 14.30 28.12 3.40
N SER A 383 13.50 28.41 4.41
CA SER A 383 13.99 28.72 5.77
C SER A 383 14.79 27.56 6.38
N LEU A 384 14.47 26.33 6.00
CA LEU A 384 15.12 25.10 6.44
C LEU A 384 16.29 24.66 5.55
N ASN A 385 16.58 25.38 4.43
CA ASN A 385 17.52 24.99 3.38
C ASN A 385 17.21 23.62 2.78
N LEU A 386 15.94 23.33 2.55
CA LEU A 386 15.44 22.07 2.01
C LEU A 386 14.96 22.14 0.56
N LEU A 387 15.00 23.30 -0.08
CA LEU A 387 14.84 23.38 -1.54
C LEU A 387 16.08 22.83 -2.24
N PRO A 388 15.90 22.14 -3.39
CA PRO A 388 17.01 21.58 -4.16
C PRO A 388 17.92 22.64 -4.76
#